data_3cf2e19575ea41b2e991649d41e2974f
#
_entry.id   3cf2e19575ea41b2e991649d41e2974f
#
_cell.length_a   1.000
_cell.length_b   1.000
_cell.length_c   1.000
_cell.angle_alpha   90.00
_cell.angle_beta   90.00
_cell.angle_gamma   90.00
#
_symmetry.space_group_name_H-M   'P 1'
#
loop_
_entity.id
_entity.type
_entity.pdbx_description
1 polymer ?
#
loop_
_entity_poly.entity_id
_entity_poly.type
_entity_poly.pdbx_seq_one_letter_code
_entity_poly.pdbx_strand_id
1 'polypeptide(L)'
;MNSRVLRPRVVAISVASMLALAGCASSSGYQMDDQAARTGAGQTQTMASGASAAGQTAAESAQGAVEDGSAQAGVAVASAGALTGAAGASATAGRYPTLNGQKPLVLGHRGAAGYLPDHTLAGYQRAIDSGADFIEPDLVSTKDGVLVVRHEPNITATTNVKDHPEFARRKRKRTVDGVEEEGWFVSDFTLAELRTLRAVQPLEERDQSHNGKYRVPTFEEVLKLARDQSRRTGRTISIYPEIKHSTYHRSLGLPIEDKLLAALARYGYTKKDSPVIIQSFEVGNLKALRPRTQVRLVQLIDGSGQNPDGSVDQSLPLGQPYDFTLAKDSRTYQDLLTPKGLAEIRTYADGIGPWKAYIIPSRLTIGPDGKPVDLNRDGLIDERDRVALPATQVVKDAHAAGLFVHPYTFRSEPRRLLSDYQGDPKAEYRRFFQLGVDGLFSDFPDVARQVRDE
;
A
#
# COMPACT_ATOMS: atom_id res chain seq x y z
N MET A 1 -12.04 -78.68 37.11
CA MET A 1 -12.65 -78.50 35.80
C MET A 1 -12.73 -76.98 35.52
N ASN A 2 -11.68 -76.41 34.95
CA ASN A 2 -11.60 -75.00 34.72
C ASN A 2 -11.43 -74.79 33.21
N SER A 3 -12.46 -74.28 32.54
CA SER A 3 -12.45 -73.95 31.15
C SER A 3 -11.97 -72.50 31.00
N ARG A 4 -10.78 -72.29 30.44
CA ARG A 4 -10.28 -70.99 30.04
C ARG A 4 -10.81 -70.67 28.63
N VAL A 5 -11.57 -69.60 28.51
CA VAL A 5 -11.99 -68.97 27.23
C VAL A 5 -10.89 -68.03 26.72
N LEU A 6 -10.34 -68.39 25.57
CA LEU A 6 -9.42 -67.51 24.81
C LEU A 6 -10.23 -66.44 24.07
N ARG A 7 -9.83 -65.17 24.27
CA ARG A 7 -10.28 -64.07 23.42
C ARG A 7 -9.27 -63.80 22.27
N PRO A 8 -9.71 -63.58 21.04
CA PRO A 8 -8.83 -63.29 19.96
C PRO A 8 -8.34 -61.80 20.04
N ARG A 9 -7.05 -61.61 19.84
CA ARG A 9 -6.41 -60.29 19.64
C ARG A 9 -6.69 -59.82 18.21
N VAL A 10 -7.35 -58.66 18.07
CA VAL A 10 -7.46 -57.95 16.82
C VAL A 10 -6.18 -57.15 16.62
N VAL A 11 -5.43 -57.47 15.54
CA VAL A 11 -4.26 -56.72 15.08
C VAL A 11 -4.79 -55.64 14.17
N ALA A 12 -4.67 -54.38 14.61
CA ALA A 12 -4.94 -53.21 13.77
C ALA A 12 -3.72 -52.97 12.86
N ILE A 13 -3.91 -53.17 11.57
CA ILE A 13 -2.94 -52.78 10.54
C ILE A 13 -3.19 -51.32 10.22
N SER A 14 -2.24 -50.46 10.62
CA SER A 14 -2.20 -49.04 10.20
C SER A 14 -1.71 -48.96 8.78
N VAL A 15 -2.60 -48.63 7.87
CA VAL A 15 -2.21 -48.21 6.49
C VAL A 15 -1.82 -46.74 6.55
N ALA A 16 -0.53 -46.48 6.46
CA ALA A 16 -0.02 -45.12 6.26
C ALA A 16 -0.25 -44.75 4.80
N SER A 17 -1.24 -43.93 4.54
CA SER A 17 -1.43 -43.29 3.24
C SER A 17 -0.43 -42.16 3.10
N MET A 18 0.59 -42.33 2.24
CA MET A 18 1.40 -41.24 1.74
C MET A 18 0.56 -40.38 0.79
N LEU A 19 0.09 -39.24 1.27
CA LEU A 19 -0.38 -38.17 0.38
C LEU A 19 0.85 -37.38 -0.07
N ALA A 20 1.15 -37.46 -1.36
CA ALA A 20 2.07 -36.55 -2.04
C ALA A 20 1.36 -35.19 -2.10
N LEU A 21 1.80 -34.23 -1.29
CA LEU A 21 1.45 -32.83 -1.44
C LEU A 21 2.23 -32.26 -2.61
N ALA A 22 1.57 -32.12 -3.76
CA ALA A 22 2.01 -31.20 -4.79
C ALA A 22 1.72 -29.77 -4.27
N GLY A 23 2.72 -29.15 -3.64
CA GLY A 23 2.65 -27.77 -3.22
C GLY A 23 2.84 -26.85 -4.43
N CYS A 24 1.77 -26.25 -4.94
CA CYS A 24 1.88 -25.02 -5.69
C CYS A 24 2.33 -23.92 -4.70
N ALA A 25 3.60 -23.57 -4.74
CA ALA A 25 4.11 -22.41 -4.00
C ALA A 25 3.53 -21.15 -4.65
N SER A 26 2.49 -20.59 -4.06
CA SER A 26 2.04 -19.24 -4.40
C SER A 26 3.03 -18.24 -3.82
N SER A 27 3.66 -17.46 -4.70
CA SER A 27 4.70 -16.46 -4.42
C SER A 27 4.16 -15.17 -3.77
N SER A 28 3.23 -15.24 -2.85
CA SER A 28 2.47 -14.10 -2.32
C SER A 28 2.86 -13.63 -0.92
N GLY A 29 4.13 -13.83 -0.51
CA GLY A 29 4.55 -13.53 0.87
C GLY A 29 4.51 -12.06 1.29
N TYR A 30 4.50 -11.11 0.37
CA TYR A 30 4.67 -9.68 0.71
C TYR A 30 3.37 -8.91 0.96
N GLN A 31 2.31 -9.28 0.27
CA GLN A 31 0.97 -8.71 0.46
C GLN A 31 0.09 -9.53 1.40
N MET A 32 0.45 -10.80 1.67
CA MET A 32 -0.36 -11.65 2.55
C MET A 32 -0.55 -11.09 3.95
N ASP A 33 0.38 -10.28 4.47
CA ASP A 33 0.21 -9.72 5.81
C ASP A 33 -0.80 -8.57 5.84
N ASP A 34 -0.90 -7.79 4.78
CA ASP A 34 -1.99 -6.81 4.62
C ASP A 34 -3.31 -7.52 4.21
N GLN A 35 -3.22 -8.67 3.48
CA GLN A 35 -4.37 -9.51 3.17
C GLN A 35 -4.82 -10.43 4.32
N ALA A 36 -3.91 -10.93 5.17
CA ALA A 36 -4.30 -11.70 6.35
C ALA A 36 -5.16 -10.89 7.32
N ALA A 37 -4.97 -9.57 7.34
CA ALA A 37 -5.90 -8.66 8.00
C ALA A 37 -7.27 -8.60 7.31
N ARG A 38 -7.34 -8.89 5.99
CA ARG A 38 -8.58 -8.91 5.20
C ARG A 38 -9.32 -10.24 5.28
N THR A 39 -8.62 -11.37 5.30
CA THR A 39 -9.20 -12.71 5.27
C THR A 39 -8.97 -13.44 6.61
N GLY A 40 -9.79 -13.15 7.58
CA GLY A 40 -9.79 -13.91 8.83
C GLY A 40 -10.44 -15.30 8.69
N ALA A 41 -9.93 -16.18 7.84
CA ALA A 41 -10.07 -17.64 7.90
C ALA A 41 -9.68 -18.29 6.56
N GLY A 42 -8.71 -19.19 6.59
CA GLY A 42 -8.38 -20.03 5.44
C GLY A 42 -9.49 -21.05 5.17
N GLN A 43 -9.92 -21.11 3.92
CA GLN A 43 -10.52 -22.31 3.36
C GLN A 43 -9.99 -22.51 1.94
N THR A 44 -9.29 -23.62 1.76
CA THR A 44 -8.92 -24.22 0.48
C THR A 44 -10.18 -24.62 -0.29
N GLN A 45 -10.44 -24.01 -1.43
CA GLN A 45 -11.33 -24.59 -2.43
C GLN A 45 -10.57 -24.88 -3.71
N THR A 46 -10.51 -26.16 -4.03
CA THR A 46 -10.11 -26.73 -5.30
C THR A 46 -11.08 -26.33 -6.39
N MET A 47 -10.60 -25.69 -7.42
CA MET A 47 -11.36 -25.47 -8.67
C MET A 47 -10.87 -26.45 -9.73
N ALA A 48 -11.80 -27.22 -10.26
CA ALA A 48 -11.61 -28.14 -11.35
C ALA A 48 -11.51 -27.41 -12.69
N SER A 49 -10.55 -27.86 -13.49
CA SER A 49 -10.32 -27.46 -14.86
C SER A 49 -11.43 -27.93 -15.80
N GLY A 50 -11.94 -27.02 -16.63
CA GLY A 50 -12.73 -27.36 -17.79
C GLY A 50 -12.14 -26.71 -19.04
N ALA A 51 -11.45 -27.51 -19.83
CA ALA A 51 -10.99 -27.12 -21.16
C ALA A 51 -12.12 -27.23 -22.16
N SER A 52 -12.25 -26.28 -23.07
CA SER A 52 -12.86 -26.51 -24.37
C SER A 52 -12.21 -25.63 -25.42
N ALA A 53 -11.85 -26.29 -26.51
CA ALA A 53 -11.09 -25.78 -27.64
C ALA A 53 -12.01 -25.27 -28.76
N ALA A 54 -11.35 -24.56 -29.69
CA ALA A 54 -11.58 -24.46 -31.11
C ALA A 54 -12.36 -23.25 -31.66
N GLY A 55 -11.73 -22.67 -32.66
CA GLY A 55 -12.36 -21.93 -33.74
C GLY A 55 -11.44 -20.92 -34.43
N GLN A 56 -10.62 -21.41 -35.39
CA GLN A 56 -9.92 -20.59 -36.41
C GLN A 56 -10.89 -20.01 -37.42
N THR A 57 -10.55 -18.84 -38.00
CA THR A 57 -10.44 -18.53 -39.46
C THR A 57 -10.26 -17.03 -39.63
N ALA A 58 -9.16 -16.65 -40.25
CA ALA A 58 -8.86 -16.31 -41.64
C ALA A 58 -9.13 -14.83 -42.01
N ALA A 59 -8.06 -14.15 -42.21
CA ALA A 59 -7.48 -13.30 -43.27
C ALA A 59 -8.43 -12.64 -44.30
N GLU A 60 -8.18 -11.33 -44.56
CA GLU A 60 -7.79 -10.79 -45.87
C GLU A 60 -7.64 -9.26 -45.83
N SER A 61 -6.49 -8.86 -46.18
CA SER A 61 -5.91 -7.82 -47.04
C SER A 61 -6.82 -6.73 -47.69
N ALA A 62 -6.32 -5.49 -47.67
CA ALA A 62 -6.24 -4.63 -48.87
C ALA A 62 -5.23 -3.49 -48.69
N GLN A 63 -4.37 -3.36 -49.68
CA GLN A 63 -3.35 -2.37 -49.94
C GLN A 63 -3.92 -1.08 -50.59
N GLY A 64 -3.13 0.01 -50.54
CA GLY A 64 -3.16 1.12 -51.46
C GLY A 64 -3.20 2.48 -50.74
N ALA A 65 -2.46 3.48 -51.07
CA ALA A 65 -1.43 3.80 -52.04
C ALA A 65 -0.80 5.13 -51.60
N VAL A 66 0.45 5.33 -52.04
CA VAL A 66 1.32 6.47 -51.88
C VAL A 66 0.74 7.72 -52.56
N GLU A 67 0.96 8.94 -52.02
CA GLU A 67 1.42 10.07 -52.84
C GLU A 67 2.19 11.13 -52.05
N ASP A 68 3.18 11.62 -52.73
CA ASP A 68 4.32 12.45 -52.46
C ASP A 68 3.94 13.94 -52.46
N GLY A 69 4.69 14.78 -51.76
CA GLY A 69 4.48 16.25 -51.82
C GLY A 69 5.54 17.02 -51.06
N SER A 70 6.71 17.21 -51.69
CA SER A 70 7.82 18.06 -51.32
C SER A 70 7.51 19.55 -51.50
N ALA A 71 7.95 20.46 -50.60
CA ALA A 71 8.53 21.77 -50.92
C ALA A 71 9.11 22.50 -49.69
N GLN A 72 10.40 22.63 -49.67
CA GLN A 72 11.28 23.81 -49.65
C GLN A 72 11.16 24.87 -48.54
N ALA A 73 12.20 24.88 -47.77
CA ALA A 73 13.13 25.94 -47.35
C ALA A 73 12.65 27.40 -47.21
N GLY A 74 12.91 27.96 -46.04
CA GLY A 74 13.01 29.40 -45.79
C GLY A 74 13.91 29.68 -44.58
N VAL A 75 15.15 30.05 -44.85
CA VAL A 75 16.14 30.56 -43.88
C VAL A 75 15.84 32.00 -43.56
N ALA A 76 15.74 32.36 -42.28
CA ALA A 76 15.90 33.75 -41.82
C ALA A 76 16.80 33.79 -40.59
N VAL A 77 17.96 34.38 -40.79
CA VAL A 77 18.94 34.77 -39.77
C VAL A 77 18.59 36.17 -39.31
N ALA A 78 18.48 36.40 -38.00
CA ALA A 78 18.70 37.71 -37.38
C ALA A 78 18.89 37.53 -35.88
N SER A 79 20.00 37.71 -35.47
CA SER A 79 20.80 38.71 -34.76
C SER A 79 20.67 38.71 -33.26
N ALA A 80 21.86 38.57 -32.66
CA ALA A 80 22.22 38.62 -31.26
C ALA A 80 21.69 39.87 -30.53
N GLY A 81 21.11 39.65 -29.37
CA GLY A 81 20.90 40.66 -28.35
C GLY A 81 21.39 40.10 -27.01
N ALA A 82 22.56 40.55 -26.60
CA ALA A 82 23.11 40.29 -25.28
C ALA A 82 22.28 41.02 -24.22
N LEU A 83 21.74 40.27 -23.24
CA LEU A 83 21.37 40.82 -21.94
C LEU A 83 22.12 40.06 -20.87
N THR A 84 23.13 40.73 -20.36
CA THR A 84 23.87 40.45 -19.15
C THR A 84 22.98 40.62 -17.92
N GLY A 85 23.07 39.67 -16.99
CA GLY A 85 22.76 39.95 -15.59
C GLY A 85 21.59 39.17 -14.98
N ALA A 86 21.86 37.96 -14.50
CA ALA A 86 21.27 37.48 -13.28
C ALA A 86 22.30 36.54 -12.63
N ALA A 87 22.88 37.04 -11.56
CA ALA A 87 23.84 36.32 -10.73
C ALA A 87 23.25 35.01 -10.19
N GLY A 88 24.08 34.00 -10.21
CA GLY A 88 23.81 32.65 -9.78
C GLY A 88 23.15 32.52 -8.45
N ALA A 89 22.03 31.86 -8.43
CA ALA A 89 21.68 30.97 -7.36
C ALA A 89 22.41 29.64 -7.66
N SER A 90 23.57 29.45 -7.04
CA SER A 90 24.20 28.16 -6.89
C SER A 90 23.21 27.32 -6.09
N ALA A 91 22.36 26.57 -6.79
CA ALA A 91 21.63 25.49 -6.18
C ALA A 91 22.70 24.48 -5.70
N THR A 92 22.97 24.47 -4.41
CA THR A 92 23.58 23.31 -3.77
C THR A 92 22.65 22.16 -4.09
N ALA A 93 23.01 21.35 -5.08
CA ALA A 93 22.34 20.12 -5.39
C ALA A 93 22.19 19.36 -4.06
N GLY A 94 20.94 19.21 -3.59
CA GLY A 94 20.68 18.53 -2.34
C GLY A 94 21.31 17.14 -2.39
N ARG A 95 21.69 16.61 -1.26
CA ARG A 95 22.25 15.26 -1.14
C ARG A 95 21.39 14.19 -1.84
N TYR A 96 20.10 14.43 -1.94
CA TYR A 96 19.13 13.56 -2.59
C TYR A 96 18.45 14.27 -3.77
N PRO A 97 18.30 13.61 -4.94
CA PRO A 97 17.74 14.21 -6.14
C PRO A 97 16.19 14.18 -6.14
N THR A 98 15.58 14.73 -5.10
CA THR A 98 14.12 14.88 -4.99
C THR A 98 13.60 15.90 -6.00
N LEU A 99 12.30 15.82 -6.33
CA LEU A 99 11.63 16.68 -7.31
C LEU A 99 11.84 18.20 -7.02
N ASN A 100 11.85 18.57 -5.75
CA ASN A 100 11.97 19.98 -5.32
C ASN A 100 13.34 20.33 -4.71
N GLY A 101 14.32 19.42 -4.74
CA GLY A 101 15.64 19.59 -4.17
C GLY A 101 15.69 19.64 -2.63
N GLN A 102 14.57 19.34 -1.95
CA GLN A 102 14.51 19.32 -0.49
C GLN A 102 14.83 17.92 0.04
N LYS A 103 15.11 17.82 1.34
CA LYS A 103 15.25 16.52 2.02
C LYS A 103 13.98 15.70 1.82
N PRO A 104 14.09 14.37 1.55
CA PRO A 104 12.92 13.51 1.45
C PRO A 104 12.17 13.44 2.78
N LEU A 105 10.86 13.28 2.71
CA LEU A 105 9.97 13.22 3.85
C LEU A 105 9.97 11.84 4.52
N VAL A 106 9.82 11.81 5.83
CA VAL A 106 9.58 10.58 6.60
C VAL A 106 8.12 10.55 7.02
N LEU A 107 7.38 9.56 6.51
CA LEU A 107 5.95 9.37 6.72
C LEU A 107 5.77 8.19 7.69
N GLY A 108 5.22 8.47 8.89
CA GLY A 108 4.93 7.43 9.89
C GLY A 108 3.69 6.66 9.49
N HIS A 109 3.89 5.52 8.81
CA HIS A 109 2.86 4.64 8.26
C HIS A 109 2.00 4.04 9.38
N ARG A 110 0.72 4.37 9.40
CA ARG A 110 -0.24 4.02 10.45
C ARG A 110 0.22 4.45 11.86
N GLY A 111 1.11 5.45 11.92
CA GLY A 111 1.87 5.86 13.10
C GLY A 111 3.29 5.29 13.11
N ALA A 112 3.72 4.70 14.23
CA ALA A 112 4.95 3.91 14.35
C ALA A 112 4.55 2.44 14.51
N ALA A 113 3.97 1.87 13.44
CA ALA A 113 3.32 0.57 13.44
C ALA A 113 4.26 -0.61 13.77
N GLY A 114 5.57 -0.44 13.56
CA GLY A 114 6.58 -1.40 13.97
C GLY A 114 6.73 -1.56 15.49
N TYR A 115 6.24 -0.59 16.26
CA TYR A 115 6.38 -0.56 17.72
C TYR A 115 5.07 -0.67 18.49
N LEU A 116 3.96 -0.20 17.91
CA LEU A 116 2.66 -0.09 18.58
C LEU A 116 1.54 -0.51 17.62
N PRO A 117 0.39 -0.97 18.14
CA PRO A 117 -0.74 -1.31 17.28
C PRO A 117 -1.13 -0.16 16.35
N ASP A 118 -1.40 -0.51 15.10
CA ASP A 118 -1.74 0.40 14.01
C ASP A 118 -2.81 1.41 14.40
N HIS A 119 -2.67 2.65 13.91
CA HIS A 119 -3.71 3.66 14.00
C HIS A 119 -4.17 3.96 15.43
N THR A 120 -3.24 4.03 16.37
CA THR A 120 -3.52 4.49 17.73
C THR A 120 -2.92 5.88 17.96
N LEU A 121 -3.52 6.69 18.85
CA LEU A 121 -2.93 7.99 19.20
C LEU A 121 -1.52 7.83 19.80
N ALA A 122 -1.27 6.72 20.53
CA ALA A 122 0.05 6.39 21.04
C ALA A 122 1.04 6.08 19.93
N GLY A 123 0.62 5.33 18.89
CA GLY A 123 1.43 5.05 17.70
C GLY A 123 1.79 6.32 16.93
N TYR A 124 0.83 7.23 16.77
CA TYR A 124 1.09 8.54 16.14
C TYR A 124 2.01 9.42 16.98
N GLN A 125 1.81 9.46 18.31
CA GLN A 125 2.73 10.18 19.19
C GLN A 125 4.14 9.62 19.10
N ARG A 126 4.30 8.29 19.08
CA ARG A 126 5.60 7.63 18.91
C ARG A 126 6.26 8.02 17.58
N ALA A 127 5.49 8.05 16.46
CA ALA A 127 6.01 8.50 15.17
C ALA A 127 6.49 9.96 15.21
N ILE A 128 5.71 10.85 15.83
CA ILE A 128 6.07 12.26 16.03
C ILE A 128 7.36 12.40 16.83
N ASP A 129 7.49 11.67 17.93
CA ASP A 129 8.67 11.67 18.81
C ASP A 129 9.89 11.07 18.09
N SER A 130 9.70 10.12 17.19
CA SER A 130 10.72 9.56 16.28
C SER A 130 11.13 10.52 15.17
N GLY A 131 10.49 11.68 15.04
CA GLY A 131 10.84 12.71 14.07
C GLY A 131 10.19 12.56 12.70
N ALA A 132 9.11 11.78 12.56
CA ALA A 132 8.30 11.76 11.34
C ALA A 132 7.82 13.17 10.97
N ASP A 133 7.79 13.49 9.67
CA ASP A 133 7.28 14.75 9.14
C ASP A 133 5.77 14.69 8.96
N PHE A 134 5.24 13.50 8.66
CA PHE A 134 3.82 13.20 8.53
C PHE A 134 3.44 12.02 9.41
N ILE A 135 2.21 12.06 9.92
CA ILE A 135 1.50 10.89 10.44
C ILE A 135 0.41 10.50 9.45
N GLU A 136 0.24 9.21 9.23
CA GLU A 136 -0.65 8.70 8.20
C GLU A 136 -1.84 7.94 8.83
N PRO A 137 -3.07 8.49 8.74
CA PRO A 137 -4.30 7.84 9.17
C PRO A 137 -5.11 7.31 7.99
N ASP A 138 -5.50 6.03 8.04
CA ASP A 138 -6.46 5.42 7.12
C ASP A 138 -7.89 5.64 7.61
N LEU A 139 -8.76 6.14 6.74
CA LEU A 139 -10.11 6.56 7.11
C LEU A 139 -11.17 5.58 6.65
N VAL A 140 -12.00 5.16 7.61
CA VAL A 140 -13.22 4.38 7.39
C VAL A 140 -14.37 5.03 8.15
N SER A 141 -15.63 4.73 7.75
CA SER A 141 -16.81 5.34 8.36
C SER A 141 -17.55 4.36 9.27
N THR A 142 -17.91 4.82 10.48
CA THR A 142 -18.81 4.11 11.38
C THR A 142 -20.25 4.12 10.85
N LYS A 143 -21.13 3.30 11.45
CA LYS A 143 -22.57 3.24 11.15
C LYS A 143 -23.27 4.60 11.29
N ASP A 144 -22.89 5.38 12.29
CA ASP A 144 -23.41 6.73 12.54
C ASP A 144 -22.61 7.83 11.81
N GLY A 145 -21.75 7.42 10.89
CA GLY A 145 -21.11 8.31 9.93
C GLY A 145 -19.91 9.10 10.47
N VAL A 146 -19.30 8.69 11.56
CA VAL A 146 -18.06 9.30 12.08
C VAL A 146 -16.86 8.68 11.37
N LEU A 147 -15.90 9.51 10.95
CA LEU A 147 -14.62 9.03 10.42
C LEU A 147 -13.73 8.55 11.57
N VAL A 148 -13.37 7.29 11.54
CA VAL A 148 -12.43 6.64 12.47
C VAL A 148 -11.23 6.12 11.70
N VAL A 149 -10.17 5.81 12.44
CA VAL A 149 -8.89 5.48 11.82
C VAL A 149 -8.61 3.99 11.95
N ARG A 150 -8.74 3.27 10.85
CA ARG A 150 -8.43 1.84 10.67
C ARG A 150 -8.06 1.58 9.22
N HIS A 151 -7.09 0.67 9.01
CA HIS A 151 -6.67 0.30 7.66
C HIS A 151 -7.79 -0.44 6.93
N GLU A 152 -8.43 -1.41 7.58
CA GLU A 152 -9.48 -2.21 6.97
C GLU A 152 -10.87 -1.84 7.51
N PRO A 153 -11.92 -1.90 6.67
CA PRO A 153 -13.30 -1.91 7.14
C PRO A 153 -13.59 -3.07 8.09
N ASN A 154 -12.94 -4.23 7.87
CA ASN A 154 -13.02 -5.43 8.71
C ASN A 154 -12.04 -5.32 9.88
N ILE A 155 -12.58 -5.11 11.09
CA ILE A 155 -11.79 -4.88 12.32
C ILE A 155 -11.43 -6.16 13.08
N THR A 156 -11.67 -7.33 12.50
CA THR A 156 -11.47 -8.63 13.15
C THR A 156 -10.04 -8.87 13.61
N ALA A 157 -9.05 -8.49 12.80
CA ALA A 157 -7.63 -8.72 13.07
C ALA A 157 -6.97 -7.56 13.84
N THR A 158 -7.54 -6.36 13.78
CA THR A 158 -6.91 -5.14 14.31
C THR A 158 -7.54 -4.63 15.60
N THR A 159 -8.56 -5.34 16.12
CA THR A 159 -9.22 -5.03 17.40
C THR A 159 -9.53 -6.29 18.18
N ASN A 160 -9.80 -6.13 19.46
CA ASN A 160 -10.26 -7.22 20.35
C ASN A 160 -11.76 -7.51 20.21
N VAL A 161 -12.40 -7.23 19.10
CA VAL A 161 -13.85 -7.43 18.89
C VAL A 161 -14.30 -8.87 19.12
N LYS A 162 -13.40 -9.85 18.91
CA LYS A 162 -13.66 -11.28 19.18
C LYS A 162 -13.94 -11.56 20.65
N ASP A 163 -13.41 -10.73 21.55
CA ASP A 163 -13.54 -10.87 23.01
C ASP A 163 -14.82 -10.21 23.56
N HIS A 164 -15.68 -9.67 22.66
CA HIS A 164 -16.89 -8.94 22.97
C HIS A 164 -18.15 -9.76 22.59
N PRO A 165 -18.68 -10.61 23.50
CA PRO A 165 -19.82 -11.50 23.19
C PRO A 165 -21.09 -10.72 22.81
N GLU A 166 -21.26 -9.47 23.26
CA GLU A 166 -22.35 -8.60 22.87
C GLU A 166 -22.38 -8.29 21.37
N PHE A 167 -21.23 -8.41 20.69
CA PHE A 167 -21.11 -8.18 19.26
C PHE A 167 -21.06 -9.48 18.43
N ALA A 168 -21.15 -10.66 19.04
CA ALA A 168 -21.02 -11.93 18.33
C ALA A 168 -21.99 -12.07 17.14
N ARG A 169 -23.24 -11.59 17.30
CA ARG A 169 -24.28 -11.65 16.23
C ARG A 169 -24.06 -10.67 15.08
N ARG A 170 -23.06 -9.77 15.17
CA ARG A 170 -22.72 -8.82 14.10
C ARG A 170 -21.68 -9.37 13.13
N LYS A 171 -21.04 -10.49 13.46
CA LYS A 171 -20.13 -11.18 12.54
C LYS A 171 -20.90 -11.58 11.29
N ARG A 172 -20.40 -11.21 10.12
CA ARG A 172 -21.06 -11.45 8.81
C ARG A 172 -20.07 -11.47 7.67
N LYS A 173 -20.54 -11.95 6.53
CA LYS A 173 -19.84 -11.82 5.25
C LYS A 173 -20.19 -10.49 4.58
N ARG A 174 -19.18 -9.84 4.00
CA ARG A 174 -19.30 -8.67 3.13
C ARG A 174 -18.31 -8.78 1.98
N THR A 175 -18.66 -8.17 0.85
CA THR A 175 -17.71 -7.98 -0.24
C THR A 175 -17.12 -6.56 -0.11
N VAL A 176 -15.80 -6.49 0.07
CA VAL A 176 -15.01 -5.25 0.08
C VAL A 176 -14.14 -5.27 -1.17
N ASP A 177 -14.33 -4.31 -2.06
CA ASP A 177 -13.59 -4.16 -3.31
C ASP A 177 -13.43 -5.48 -4.10
N GLY A 178 -14.53 -6.24 -4.21
CA GLY A 178 -14.58 -7.51 -4.95
C GLY A 178 -14.13 -8.75 -4.16
N VAL A 179 -13.58 -8.59 -2.95
CA VAL A 179 -13.16 -9.70 -2.07
C VAL A 179 -14.22 -10.00 -1.03
N GLU A 180 -14.68 -11.27 -0.95
CA GLU A 180 -15.57 -11.71 0.12
C GLU A 180 -14.78 -11.90 1.41
N GLU A 181 -15.17 -11.22 2.47
CA GLU A 181 -14.58 -11.28 3.79
C GLU A 181 -15.63 -11.64 4.84
N GLU A 182 -15.24 -12.42 5.87
CA GLU A 182 -16.07 -12.69 7.03
C GLU A 182 -15.46 -12.05 8.28
N GLY A 183 -16.27 -11.29 9.00
CA GLY A 183 -15.79 -10.60 10.21
C GLY A 183 -16.75 -9.57 10.75
N TRP A 184 -16.20 -8.65 11.52
CA TRP A 184 -16.89 -7.47 12.06
C TRP A 184 -16.42 -6.24 11.30
N PHE A 185 -17.38 -5.45 10.81
CA PHE A 185 -17.07 -4.29 9.95
C PHE A 185 -17.40 -2.99 10.67
N VAL A 186 -16.50 -2.02 10.61
CA VAL A 186 -16.66 -0.68 11.23
C VAL A 186 -18.03 -0.07 10.95
N SER A 187 -18.52 -0.22 9.71
CA SER A 187 -19.81 0.28 9.26
C SER A 187 -21.05 -0.34 9.97
N ASP A 188 -20.86 -1.39 10.77
CA ASP A 188 -21.91 -1.99 11.59
C ASP A 188 -21.91 -1.49 13.04
N PHE A 189 -20.96 -0.64 13.43
CA PHE A 189 -20.78 -0.10 14.77
C PHE A 189 -20.97 1.42 14.79
N THR A 190 -21.67 1.92 15.80
CA THR A 190 -21.63 3.34 16.15
C THR A 190 -20.26 3.68 16.76
N LEU A 191 -19.90 4.97 16.78
CA LEU A 191 -18.68 5.42 17.47
C LEU A 191 -18.69 5.01 18.96
N ALA A 192 -19.83 5.11 19.63
CA ALA A 192 -19.95 4.74 21.05
C ALA A 192 -19.59 3.27 21.28
N GLU A 193 -20.08 2.37 20.43
CA GLU A 193 -19.77 0.94 20.48
C GLU A 193 -18.31 0.68 20.13
N LEU A 194 -17.79 1.30 19.06
CA LEU A 194 -16.40 1.12 18.63
C LEU A 194 -15.41 1.58 19.73
N ARG A 195 -15.76 2.56 20.54
CA ARG A 195 -14.94 3.02 21.68
C ARG A 195 -14.83 2.03 22.83
N THR A 196 -15.66 0.99 22.88
CA THR A 196 -15.50 -0.11 23.85
C THR A 196 -14.36 -1.04 23.45
N LEU A 197 -14.05 -1.12 22.16
CA LEU A 197 -13.00 -1.96 21.61
C LEU A 197 -11.60 -1.36 21.85
N ARG A 198 -10.61 -2.23 21.75
CA ARG A 198 -9.18 -1.89 21.83
C ARG A 198 -8.44 -2.41 20.63
N ALA A 199 -7.43 -1.63 20.20
CA ALA A 199 -6.53 -2.01 19.13
C ALA A 199 -5.64 -3.18 19.54
N VAL A 200 -5.34 -4.06 18.57
CA VAL A 200 -4.36 -5.14 18.69
C VAL A 200 -3.37 -5.05 17.52
N GLN A 201 -2.16 -5.55 17.74
CA GLN A 201 -1.13 -5.67 16.71
C GLN A 201 -1.47 -6.85 15.80
N PRO A 202 -1.70 -6.63 14.48
CA PRO A 202 -2.10 -7.71 13.59
C PRO A 202 -0.93 -8.63 13.15
N LEU A 203 0.33 -8.18 13.27
CA LEU A 203 1.50 -8.95 12.86
C LEU A 203 2.10 -9.68 14.07
N GLU A 204 2.08 -11.01 14.03
CA GLU A 204 2.49 -11.86 15.16
C GLU A 204 3.96 -11.68 15.55
N GLU A 205 4.82 -11.34 14.59
CA GLU A 205 6.26 -11.10 14.83
C GLU A 205 6.56 -9.80 15.58
N ARG A 206 5.57 -8.90 15.74
CA ARG A 206 5.72 -7.62 16.45
C ARG A 206 5.32 -7.74 17.93
N ASP A 207 5.70 -6.73 18.70
CA ASP A 207 5.39 -6.68 20.14
C ASP A 207 3.87 -6.69 20.39
N GLN A 208 3.40 -7.80 20.97
CA GLN A 208 2.00 -8.02 21.32
C GLN A 208 1.64 -7.46 22.71
N SER A 209 2.62 -6.97 23.49
CA SER A 209 2.39 -6.51 24.87
C SER A 209 1.49 -5.27 24.97
N HIS A 210 1.27 -4.60 23.85
CA HIS A 210 0.44 -3.41 23.74
C HIS A 210 -1.01 -3.69 23.34
N ASN A 211 -1.35 -4.94 23.06
CA ASN A 211 -2.72 -5.34 22.70
C ASN A 211 -3.72 -5.01 23.81
N GLY A 212 -4.87 -4.51 23.43
CA GLY A 212 -5.94 -4.18 24.39
C GLY A 212 -5.74 -2.88 25.19
N LYS A 213 -4.64 -2.12 24.97
CA LYS A 213 -4.36 -0.90 25.74
C LYS A 213 -4.96 0.36 25.13
N TYR A 214 -5.07 0.48 23.81
CA TYR A 214 -5.40 1.71 23.11
C TYR A 214 -6.76 1.62 22.42
N ARG A 215 -7.48 2.73 22.38
CA ARG A 215 -8.76 2.86 21.66
C ARG A 215 -8.53 3.10 20.17
N VAL A 216 -9.56 2.80 19.37
CA VAL A 216 -9.65 3.26 17.98
C VAL A 216 -9.95 4.75 17.98
N PRO A 217 -9.10 5.62 17.42
CA PRO A 217 -9.33 7.06 17.41
C PRO A 217 -10.25 7.48 16.26
N THR A 218 -10.87 8.64 16.42
CA THR A 218 -11.49 9.37 15.32
C THR A 218 -10.46 10.16 14.54
N PHE A 219 -10.79 10.51 13.30
CA PHE A 219 -9.93 11.41 12.50
C PHE A 219 -9.75 12.78 13.16
N GLU A 220 -10.80 13.31 13.80
CA GLU A 220 -10.74 14.55 14.54
C GLU A 220 -9.72 14.51 15.69
N GLU A 221 -9.63 13.39 16.43
CA GLU A 221 -8.62 13.19 17.47
C GLU A 221 -7.20 13.20 16.92
N VAL A 222 -6.98 12.64 15.72
CA VAL A 222 -5.67 12.67 15.03
C VAL A 222 -5.31 14.09 14.56
N LEU A 223 -6.28 14.82 13.97
CA LEU A 223 -6.09 16.23 13.58
C LEU A 223 -5.71 17.09 14.81
N LYS A 224 -6.42 16.88 15.93
CA LYS A 224 -6.11 17.57 17.18
C LYS A 224 -4.71 17.25 17.67
N LEU A 225 -4.34 15.97 17.69
CA LEU A 225 -2.98 15.53 18.10
C LEU A 225 -1.92 16.24 17.25
N ALA A 226 -1.99 16.17 15.93
CA ALA A 226 -1.02 16.79 15.04
C ALA A 226 -0.87 18.30 15.29
N ARG A 227 -1.99 19.02 15.42
CA ARG A 227 -2.00 20.45 15.72
C ARG A 227 -1.37 20.76 17.08
N ASP A 228 -1.74 20.03 18.11
CA ASP A 228 -1.26 20.27 19.48
C ASP A 228 0.23 19.95 19.59
N GLN A 229 0.70 18.88 18.92
CA GLN A 229 2.11 18.53 18.86
C GLN A 229 2.92 19.52 18.02
N SER A 230 2.34 20.06 16.94
CA SER A 230 3.00 21.14 16.17
C SER A 230 3.27 22.36 17.04
N ARG A 231 2.28 22.76 17.85
CA ARG A 231 2.44 23.88 18.81
C ARG A 231 3.48 23.57 19.89
N ARG A 232 3.45 22.36 20.45
CA ARG A 232 4.35 21.94 21.53
C ARG A 232 5.82 21.87 21.09
N THR A 233 6.05 21.36 19.87
CA THR A 233 7.42 21.09 19.36
C THR A 233 8.00 22.24 18.54
N GLY A 234 7.18 23.22 18.12
CA GLY A 234 7.58 24.23 17.14
C GLY A 234 7.82 23.68 15.73
N ARG A 235 7.58 22.39 15.51
CA ARG A 235 7.75 21.70 14.23
C ARG A 235 6.36 21.38 13.63
N THR A 236 6.16 21.67 12.37
CA THR A 236 4.90 21.30 11.70
C THR A 236 4.79 19.78 11.64
N ILE A 237 3.76 19.22 12.27
CA ILE A 237 3.37 17.81 12.14
C ILE A 237 2.27 17.74 11.09
N SER A 238 2.59 17.19 9.94
CA SER A 238 1.67 17.07 8.81
C SER A 238 0.88 15.77 8.86
N ILE A 239 -0.22 15.68 8.11
CA ILE A 239 -1.15 14.54 8.11
C ILE A 239 -1.32 14.02 6.69
N TYR A 240 -1.36 12.70 6.54
CA TYR A 240 -1.47 12.03 5.24
C TYR A 240 -2.67 11.08 5.21
N PRO A 241 -3.94 11.59 5.26
CA PRO A 241 -5.11 10.73 5.33
C PRO A 241 -5.32 9.92 4.04
N GLU A 242 -5.55 8.62 4.19
CA GLU A 242 -6.01 7.76 3.10
C GLU A 242 -7.54 7.61 3.16
N ILE A 243 -8.20 7.71 2.01
CA ILE A 243 -9.60 7.34 1.85
C ILE A 243 -9.64 5.85 1.51
N LYS A 244 -9.93 5.02 2.50
CA LYS A 244 -10.00 3.56 2.31
C LYS A 244 -11.32 3.18 1.66
N HIS A 245 -11.25 2.34 0.60
CA HIS A 245 -12.41 1.69 0.01
C HIS A 245 -13.60 2.67 -0.25
N SER A 246 -13.32 3.79 -0.96
CA SER A 246 -14.31 4.85 -1.24
C SER A 246 -15.60 4.29 -1.82
N THR A 247 -15.49 3.43 -2.83
CA THR A 247 -16.63 2.79 -3.49
C THR A 247 -17.43 1.90 -2.53
N TYR A 248 -16.76 1.10 -1.69
CA TYR A 248 -17.42 0.29 -0.67
C TYR A 248 -18.21 1.15 0.31
N HIS A 249 -17.61 2.18 0.90
CA HIS A 249 -18.29 3.07 1.85
C HIS A 249 -19.46 3.82 1.20
N ARG A 250 -19.29 4.25 -0.03
CA ARG A 250 -20.37 4.92 -0.79
C ARG A 250 -21.55 3.99 -1.04
N SER A 251 -21.30 2.70 -1.35
CA SER A 251 -22.35 1.69 -1.53
C SER A 251 -23.19 1.46 -0.27
N LEU A 252 -22.63 1.74 0.89
CA LEU A 252 -23.32 1.67 2.18
C LEU A 252 -24.03 2.97 2.60
N GLY A 253 -23.98 4.02 1.76
CA GLY A 253 -24.48 5.34 2.11
C GLY A 253 -23.63 6.08 3.16
N LEU A 254 -22.35 5.71 3.28
CA LEU A 254 -21.38 6.22 4.26
C LEU A 254 -20.17 6.89 3.58
N PRO A 255 -20.35 7.83 2.62
CA PRO A 255 -19.23 8.45 1.90
C PRO A 255 -18.26 9.14 2.88
N ILE A 256 -16.96 9.05 2.56
CA ILE A 256 -15.87 9.58 3.40
C ILE A 256 -15.52 11.01 3.01
N GLU A 257 -15.55 11.33 1.73
CA GLU A 257 -14.96 12.51 1.11
C GLU A 257 -15.48 13.83 1.70
N ASP A 258 -16.80 14.00 1.80
CA ASP A 258 -17.41 15.22 2.30
C ASP A 258 -17.05 15.49 3.77
N LYS A 259 -17.03 14.42 4.54
CA LYS A 259 -16.67 14.48 5.97
C LYS A 259 -15.19 14.79 6.16
N LEU A 260 -14.32 14.21 5.33
CA LEU A 260 -12.89 14.49 5.30
C LEU A 260 -12.65 15.97 4.98
N LEU A 261 -13.20 16.49 3.88
CA LEU A 261 -13.02 17.88 3.48
C LEU A 261 -13.59 18.84 4.54
N ALA A 262 -14.74 18.53 5.13
CA ALA A 262 -15.33 19.34 6.21
C ALA A 262 -14.45 19.34 7.48
N ALA A 263 -13.87 18.18 7.85
CA ALA A 263 -12.93 18.09 8.96
C ALA A 263 -11.69 18.94 8.70
N LEU A 264 -11.07 18.81 7.52
CA LEU A 264 -9.89 19.58 7.14
C LEU A 264 -10.17 21.09 7.13
N ALA A 265 -11.33 21.51 6.62
CA ALA A 265 -11.73 22.92 6.59
C ALA A 265 -11.85 23.54 8.00
N ARG A 266 -12.36 22.79 8.99
CA ARG A 266 -12.42 23.25 10.41
C ARG A 266 -11.03 23.54 10.99
N TYR A 267 -9.98 22.89 10.46
CA TYR A 267 -8.59 23.14 10.84
C TYR A 267 -7.88 24.16 9.94
N GLY A 268 -8.58 24.72 8.94
CA GLY A 268 -8.02 25.66 7.97
C GLY A 268 -7.17 25.00 6.89
N TYR A 269 -7.24 23.67 6.74
CA TYR A 269 -6.45 22.89 5.78
C TYR A 269 -7.19 22.77 4.44
N THR A 270 -7.16 23.84 3.66
CA THR A 270 -7.89 23.94 2.39
C THR A 270 -7.01 24.30 1.19
N LYS A 271 -5.74 24.65 1.43
CA LYS A 271 -4.80 25.17 0.41
C LYS A 271 -3.75 24.11 0.06
N LYS A 272 -3.04 24.35 -1.05
CA LYS A 272 -1.97 23.48 -1.53
C LYS A 272 -0.79 23.37 -0.55
N ASP A 273 -0.50 24.43 0.18
CA ASP A 273 0.55 24.52 1.19
C ASP A 273 0.10 24.06 2.60
N SER A 274 -1.15 23.68 2.76
CA SER A 274 -1.63 23.09 4.01
C SER A 274 -0.80 21.84 4.37
N PRO A 275 -0.55 21.58 5.67
CA PRO A 275 0.22 20.43 6.13
C PRO A 275 -0.58 19.12 6.01
N VAL A 276 -1.15 18.89 4.83
CA VAL A 276 -2.00 17.73 4.52
C VAL A 276 -1.73 17.25 3.09
N ILE A 277 -1.73 15.94 2.91
CA ILE A 277 -1.77 15.28 1.60
C ILE A 277 -2.85 14.19 1.71
N ILE A 278 -3.83 14.18 0.81
CA ILE A 278 -4.87 13.15 0.74
C ILE A 278 -4.45 12.09 -0.26
N GLN A 279 -4.62 10.80 0.08
CA GLN A 279 -4.29 9.69 -0.80
C GLN A 279 -5.47 8.73 -1.00
N SER A 280 -5.49 8.04 -2.12
CA SER A 280 -6.45 7.00 -2.43
C SER A 280 -5.93 6.07 -3.53
N PHE A 281 -6.36 4.81 -3.51
CA PHE A 281 -6.14 3.85 -4.60
C PHE A 281 -7.12 4.05 -5.76
N GLU A 282 -8.32 4.56 -5.50
CA GLU A 282 -9.36 4.77 -6.51
C GLU A 282 -9.12 6.08 -7.29
N VAL A 283 -9.01 5.98 -8.61
CA VAL A 283 -8.77 7.10 -9.54
C VAL A 283 -9.98 8.05 -9.59
N GLY A 284 -11.18 7.48 -9.68
CA GLY A 284 -12.43 8.26 -9.74
C GLY A 284 -12.67 9.10 -8.49
N ASN A 285 -12.26 8.58 -7.32
CA ASN A 285 -12.31 9.29 -6.05
C ASN A 285 -11.45 10.56 -6.10
N LEU A 286 -10.18 10.45 -6.51
CA LEU A 286 -9.26 11.59 -6.61
C LEU A 286 -9.69 12.60 -7.68
N LYS A 287 -10.17 12.13 -8.84
CA LYS A 287 -10.73 13.01 -9.89
C LYS A 287 -11.94 13.79 -9.38
N ALA A 288 -12.80 13.18 -8.58
CA ALA A 288 -13.96 13.84 -7.97
C ALA A 288 -13.54 14.85 -6.88
N LEU A 289 -12.44 14.61 -6.18
CA LEU A 289 -11.90 15.51 -5.15
C LEU A 289 -11.19 16.73 -5.74
N ARG A 290 -10.46 16.59 -6.86
CA ARG A 290 -9.62 17.67 -7.41
C ARG A 290 -10.32 19.01 -7.59
N PRO A 291 -11.55 19.11 -8.16
CA PRO A 291 -12.25 20.40 -8.29
C PRO A 291 -12.75 20.98 -6.96
N ARG A 292 -12.74 20.19 -5.87
CA ARG A 292 -13.33 20.53 -4.58
C ARG A 292 -12.31 20.94 -3.52
N THR A 293 -11.02 20.69 -3.78
CA THR A 293 -9.94 21.04 -2.84
C THR A 293 -8.67 21.44 -3.56
N GLN A 294 -7.91 22.36 -2.95
CA GLN A 294 -6.56 22.70 -3.37
C GLN A 294 -5.50 21.87 -2.62
N VAL A 295 -5.88 21.08 -1.61
CA VAL A 295 -4.97 20.20 -0.88
C VAL A 295 -4.32 19.23 -1.85
N ARG A 296 -3.04 18.91 -1.61
CA ARG A 296 -2.30 17.95 -2.44
C ARG A 296 -2.96 16.58 -2.40
N LEU A 297 -3.03 15.94 -3.57
CA LEU A 297 -3.61 14.62 -3.75
C LEU A 297 -2.54 13.65 -4.26
N VAL A 298 -2.62 12.38 -3.86
CA VAL A 298 -1.71 11.30 -4.26
C VAL A 298 -2.49 10.10 -4.77
N GLN A 299 -2.11 9.60 -5.93
CA GLN A 299 -2.56 8.32 -6.47
C GLN A 299 -1.69 7.20 -5.90
N LEU A 300 -2.30 6.31 -5.13
CA LEU A 300 -1.65 5.09 -4.67
C LEU A 300 -1.66 4.03 -5.78
N ILE A 301 -0.58 3.24 -5.86
CA ILE A 301 -0.35 2.22 -6.89
C ILE A 301 0.02 0.91 -6.20
N ASP A 302 -0.78 -0.14 -6.43
CA ASP A 302 -0.62 -1.46 -5.81
C ASP A 302 -0.47 -2.58 -6.86
N GLY A 303 -0.56 -3.83 -6.43
CA GLY A 303 -0.54 -5.04 -7.24
C GLY A 303 -0.92 -6.25 -6.40
N SER A 304 -1.16 -7.40 -7.03
CA SER A 304 -1.56 -8.63 -6.35
C SER A 304 -0.40 -9.39 -5.70
N GLY A 305 0.83 -8.97 -5.96
CA GLY A 305 2.04 -9.60 -5.45
C GLY A 305 3.22 -9.37 -6.39
N GLN A 306 4.31 -10.06 -6.14
CA GLN A 306 5.49 -10.03 -7.01
C GLN A 306 5.79 -11.42 -7.54
N ASN A 307 5.83 -11.57 -8.86
CA ASN A 307 6.16 -12.81 -9.53
C ASN A 307 7.62 -13.23 -9.23
N PRO A 308 7.97 -14.51 -9.44
CA PRO A 308 9.35 -14.98 -9.27
C PRO A 308 10.38 -14.22 -10.10
N ASP A 309 10.02 -13.72 -11.28
CA ASP A 309 10.90 -12.96 -12.19
C ASP A 309 11.09 -11.49 -11.77
N GLY A 310 10.32 -11.02 -10.82
CA GLY A 310 10.37 -9.66 -10.28
C GLY A 310 9.32 -8.72 -10.85
N SER A 311 8.52 -9.12 -11.83
CA SER A 311 7.36 -8.33 -12.26
C SER A 311 6.30 -8.26 -11.16
N VAL A 312 5.54 -7.16 -11.12
CA VAL A 312 4.40 -7.04 -10.22
C VAL A 312 3.21 -7.78 -10.85
N ASP A 313 2.57 -8.64 -10.07
CA ASP A 313 1.37 -9.36 -10.49
C ASP A 313 0.18 -8.39 -10.58
N GLN A 314 -0.41 -8.30 -11.78
CA GLN A 314 -1.54 -7.44 -12.08
C GLN A 314 -2.88 -8.20 -12.08
N SER A 315 -2.92 -9.40 -11.50
CA SER A 315 -4.16 -10.18 -11.42
C SER A 315 -5.20 -9.49 -10.53
N LEU A 316 -6.48 -9.71 -10.84
CA LEU A 316 -7.58 -9.18 -10.03
C LEU A 316 -7.72 -9.97 -8.71
N PRO A 317 -8.21 -9.34 -7.65
CA PRO A 317 -8.81 -8.00 -7.59
C PRO A 317 -7.83 -6.85 -7.37
N LEU A 318 -6.56 -7.09 -7.01
CA LEU A 318 -5.62 -6.07 -6.52
C LEU A 318 -4.75 -5.45 -7.63
N GLY A 319 -4.75 -6.01 -8.85
CA GLY A 319 -3.92 -5.54 -9.96
C GLY A 319 -4.39 -4.24 -10.60
N GLN A 320 -5.56 -3.70 -10.19
CA GLN A 320 -6.08 -2.43 -10.71
C GLN A 320 -6.91 -1.70 -9.64
N PRO A 321 -7.12 -0.37 -9.77
CA PRO A 321 -8.07 0.38 -8.94
C PRO A 321 -9.46 -0.25 -8.98
N TYR A 322 -10.13 -0.37 -7.82
CA TYR A 322 -11.42 -1.07 -7.77
C TYR A 322 -12.52 -0.34 -8.58
N ASP A 323 -12.48 0.96 -8.65
CA ASP A 323 -13.38 1.76 -9.51
C ASP A 323 -13.18 1.45 -11.01
N PHE A 324 -11.98 1.04 -11.44
CA PHE A 324 -11.72 0.53 -12.79
C PHE A 324 -12.41 -0.82 -13.02
N THR A 325 -12.35 -1.73 -12.04
CA THR A 325 -13.08 -3.01 -12.09
C THR A 325 -14.57 -2.77 -12.34
N LEU A 326 -15.18 -1.85 -11.59
CA LEU A 326 -16.61 -1.52 -11.74
C LEU A 326 -16.93 -0.82 -13.06
N ALA A 327 -16.05 0.03 -13.54
CA ALA A 327 -16.18 0.72 -14.82
C ALA A 327 -15.85 -0.17 -16.02
N LYS A 328 -15.39 -1.41 -15.80
CA LYS A 328 -14.87 -2.32 -16.84
C LYS A 328 -13.70 -1.70 -17.63
N ASP A 329 -12.93 -0.83 -16.99
CA ASP A 329 -11.68 -0.32 -17.54
C ASP A 329 -10.63 -1.43 -17.40
N SER A 330 -9.97 -1.79 -18.50
CA SER A 330 -8.99 -2.88 -18.52
C SER A 330 -7.60 -2.47 -18.04
N ARG A 331 -7.38 -1.19 -17.74
CA ARG A 331 -6.08 -0.70 -17.27
C ARG A 331 -5.76 -1.23 -15.89
N THR A 332 -4.50 -1.57 -15.69
CA THR A 332 -3.93 -2.01 -14.42
C THR A 332 -3.18 -0.88 -13.73
N TYR A 333 -2.68 -1.13 -12.53
CA TYR A 333 -1.76 -0.19 -11.86
C TYR A 333 -0.47 0.02 -12.65
N GLN A 334 0.01 -1.00 -13.39
CA GLN A 334 1.18 -0.86 -14.26
C GLN A 334 0.96 0.18 -15.38
N ASP A 335 -0.26 0.24 -15.95
CA ASP A 335 -0.60 1.21 -16.98
C ASP A 335 -0.56 2.65 -16.46
N LEU A 336 -0.90 2.87 -15.19
CA LEU A 336 -0.83 4.18 -14.53
C LEU A 336 0.62 4.68 -14.37
N LEU A 337 1.61 3.80 -14.34
CA LEU A 337 3.03 4.14 -14.21
C LEU A 337 3.73 4.36 -15.57
N THR A 338 3.04 4.16 -16.69
CA THR A 338 3.57 4.56 -18.00
C THR A 338 3.66 6.08 -18.12
N PRO A 339 4.51 6.66 -19.00
CA PRO A 339 4.56 8.10 -19.21
C PRO A 339 3.18 8.73 -19.51
N LYS A 340 2.33 8.02 -20.27
CA LYS A 340 0.94 8.41 -20.53
C LYS A 340 0.08 8.40 -19.28
N GLY A 341 0.18 7.33 -18.48
CA GLY A 341 -0.54 7.21 -17.20
C GLY A 341 -0.13 8.29 -16.20
N LEU A 342 1.18 8.55 -16.06
CA LEU A 342 1.70 9.61 -15.20
C LEU A 342 1.24 11.01 -15.64
N ALA A 343 1.21 11.28 -16.95
CA ALA A 343 0.65 12.52 -17.48
C ALA A 343 -0.85 12.66 -17.16
N GLU A 344 -1.63 11.56 -17.21
CA GLU A 344 -3.03 11.56 -16.78
C GLU A 344 -3.15 11.82 -15.27
N ILE A 345 -2.36 11.13 -14.42
CA ILE A 345 -2.35 11.35 -12.98
C ILE A 345 -2.08 12.82 -12.66
N ARG A 346 -1.15 13.48 -13.36
CA ARG A 346 -0.80 14.88 -13.14
C ARG A 346 -1.98 15.83 -13.31
N THR A 347 -3.03 15.44 -14.04
CA THR A 347 -4.23 16.27 -14.21
C THR A 347 -5.10 16.34 -12.94
N TYR A 348 -5.01 15.36 -12.04
CA TYR A 348 -5.86 15.28 -10.84
C TYR A 348 -5.09 15.08 -9.54
N ALA A 349 -3.81 14.67 -9.59
CA ALA A 349 -2.99 14.47 -8.40
C ALA A 349 -1.65 15.21 -8.51
N ASP A 350 -0.99 15.40 -7.38
CA ASP A 350 0.28 16.11 -7.24
C ASP A 350 1.47 15.15 -7.08
N GLY A 351 1.19 13.87 -6.80
CA GLY A 351 2.19 12.83 -6.62
C GLY A 351 1.62 11.42 -6.77
N ILE A 352 2.51 10.45 -6.71
CA ILE A 352 2.20 9.02 -6.68
C ILE A 352 2.77 8.37 -5.43
N GLY A 353 2.05 7.35 -4.90
CA GLY A 353 2.50 6.48 -3.83
C GLY A 353 2.57 5.03 -4.33
N PRO A 354 3.63 4.62 -5.02
CA PRO A 354 3.74 3.27 -5.55
C PRO A 354 4.23 2.29 -4.47
N TRP A 355 3.75 1.04 -4.54
CA TRP A 355 4.42 -0.05 -3.86
C TRP A 355 5.89 -0.10 -4.27
N LYS A 356 6.81 -0.22 -3.31
CA LYS A 356 8.26 -0.10 -3.53
C LYS A 356 8.81 -1.06 -4.59
N ALA A 357 8.13 -2.20 -4.82
CA ALA A 357 8.48 -3.17 -5.86
C ALA A 357 8.41 -2.61 -7.29
N TYR A 358 7.64 -1.57 -7.55
CA TYR A 358 7.64 -0.86 -8.83
C TYR A 358 8.91 -0.03 -9.07
N ILE A 359 9.62 0.32 -8.01
CA ILE A 359 10.84 1.13 -8.07
C ILE A 359 12.08 0.23 -8.08
N ILE A 360 12.17 -0.70 -7.13
CA ILE A 360 13.21 -1.72 -7.07
C ILE A 360 12.52 -3.09 -7.06
N PRO A 361 12.31 -3.71 -8.23
CA PRO A 361 11.79 -5.05 -8.30
C PRO A 361 12.81 -6.06 -7.74
N SER A 362 12.33 -7.24 -7.36
CA SER A 362 13.19 -8.31 -6.86
C SER A 362 12.75 -9.66 -7.42
N ARG A 363 13.68 -10.57 -7.65
CA ARG A 363 13.40 -11.90 -8.16
C ARG A 363 13.77 -13.00 -7.18
N LEU A 364 13.07 -14.13 -7.25
CA LEU A 364 13.50 -15.37 -6.62
C LEU A 364 14.55 -16.06 -7.50
N THR A 365 15.55 -16.66 -6.86
CA THR A 365 16.40 -17.62 -7.55
C THR A 365 15.65 -18.95 -7.63
N ILE A 366 15.53 -19.50 -8.85
CA ILE A 366 14.87 -20.79 -9.06
C ILE A 366 15.94 -21.87 -9.24
N GLY A 367 15.85 -22.93 -8.44
CA GLY A 367 16.76 -24.06 -8.48
C GLY A 367 16.52 -24.97 -9.70
N PRO A 368 17.40 -25.98 -9.90
CA PRO A 368 17.27 -26.96 -10.99
C PRO A 368 15.98 -27.80 -10.92
N ASP A 369 15.37 -27.89 -9.75
CA ASP A 369 14.09 -28.58 -9.49
C ASP A 369 12.86 -27.72 -9.79
N GLY A 370 13.06 -26.48 -10.29
CA GLY A 370 12.00 -25.53 -10.59
C GLY A 370 11.40 -24.82 -9.36
N LYS A 371 12.01 -24.98 -8.18
CA LYS A 371 11.52 -24.37 -6.93
C LYS A 371 12.37 -23.16 -6.53
N PRO A 372 11.78 -22.21 -5.77
CA PRO A 372 12.55 -21.15 -5.14
C PRO A 372 13.66 -21.70 -4.24
N VAL A 373 14.82 -21.08 -4.29
CA VAL A 373 15.98 -21.41 -3.45
C VAL A 373 15.87 -20.63 -2.14
N ASP A 374 15.90 -21.34 -1.02
CA ASP A 374 16.05 -20.79 0.32
C ASP A 374 17.52 -20.33 0.48
N LEU A 375 17.75 -19.03 0.27
CA LEU A 375 19.11 -18.45 0.26
C LEU A 375 19.72 -18.40 1.66
N ASN A 376 18.89 -18.15 2.68
CA ASN A 376 19.34 -18.01 4.08
C ASN A 376 19.28 -19.34 4.84
N ARG A 377 18.68 -20.40 4.28
CA ARG A 377 18.57 -21.76 4.81
C ARG A 377 17.80 -21.85 6.13
N ASP A 378 16.74 -21.04 6.27
CA ASP A 378 15.91 -21.07 7.47
C ASP A 378 14.60 -21.91 7.30
N GLY A 379 14.38 -22.49 6.13
CA GLY A 379 13.24 -23.32 5.78
C GLY A 379 12.00 -22.54 5.33
N LEU A 380 12.10 -21.23 5.21
CA LEU A 380 11.04 -20.35 4.74
C LEU A 380 11.45 -19.70 3.40
N ILE A 381 10.48 -19.37 2.57
CA ILE A 381 10.70 -18.54 1.37
C ILE A 381 10.00 -17.21 1.61
N ASP A 382 10.81 -16.17 1.81
CA ASP A 382 10.33 -14.81 2.06
C ASP A 382 11.22 -13.75 1.35
N GLU A 383 11.15 -12.48 1.78
CA GLU A 383 11.93 -11.41 1.14
C GLU A 383 13.45 -11.64 1.21
N ARG A 384 13.94 -12.36 2.23
CA ARG A 384 15.37 -12.70 2.37
C ARG A 384 15.88 -13.63 1.29
N ASP A 385 14.98 -14.27 0.53
CA ASP A 385 15.30 -15.18 -0.59
C ASP A 385 15.17 -14.49 -1.95
N ARG A 386 14.81 -13.23 -1.95
CA ARG A 386 14.69 -12.42 -3.15
C ARG A 386 15.93 -11.55 -3.33
N VAL A 387 16.37 -11.40 -4.59
CA VAL A 387 17.52 -10.58 -4.99
C VAL A 387 17.00 -9.36 -5.74
N ALA A 388 17.48 -8.18 -5.37
CA ALA A 388 17.09 -6.94 -6.01
C ALA A 388 17.50 -6.92 -7.50
N LEU A 389 16.62 -6.40 -8.32
CA LEU A 389 16.88 -6.05 -9.71
C LEU A 389 17.31 -4.57 -9.84
N PRO A 390 17.81 -4.15 -11.00
CA PRO A 390 18.06 -2.73 -11.26
C PRO A 390 16.79 -1.90 -11.03
N ALA A 391 16.97 -0.70 -10.49
CA ALA A 391 15.87 0.24 -10.32
C ALA A 391 15.22 0.59 -11.66
N THR A 392 13.89 0.70 -11.66
CA THR A 392 13.10 1.10 -12.83
C THR A 392 13.23 2.61 -13.10
N GLN A 393 12.58 3.11 -14.14
CA GLN A 393 12.54 4.55 -14.45
C GLN A 393 11.39 5.29 -13.75
N VAL A 394 10.55 4.62 -12.94
CA VAL A 394 9.32 5.17 -12.36
C VAL A 394 9.54 6.50 -11.65
N VAL A 395 10.59 6.63 -10.84
CA VAL A 395 10.89 7.90 -10.14
C VAL A 395 11.22 9.02 -11.12
N LYS A 396 12.06 8.75 -12.12
CA LYS A 396 12.45 9.76 -13.13
C LYS A 396 11.27 10.16 -14.01
N ASP A 397 10.45 9.19 -14.42
CA ASP A 397 9.29 9.45 -15.28
C ASP A 397 8.21 10.24 -14.52
N ALA A 398 8.00 9.92 -13.22
CA ALA A 398 7.12 10.68 -12.36
C ALA A 398 7.61 12.13 -12.16
N HIS A 399 8.89 12.32 -11.90
CA HIS A 399 9.50 13.66 -11.80
C HIS A 399 9.40 14.44 -13.11
N ALA A 400 9.61 13.78 -14.26
CA ALA A 400 9.43 14.40 -15.58
C ALA A 400 7.99 14.85 -15.82
N ALA A 401 7.00 14.14 -15.26
CA ALA A 401 5.59 14.53 -15.27
C ALA A 401 5.25 15.60 -14.19
N GLY A 402 6.18 15.99 -13.32
CA GLY A 402 5.97 16.93 -12.22
C GLY A 402 5.21 16.32 -11.03
N LEU A 403 5.31 15.01 -10.84
CA LEU A 403 4.73 14.26 -9.72
C LEU A 403 5.82 13.90 -8.71
N PHE A 404 5.59 14.17 -7.41
CA PHE A 404 6.45 13.65 -6.36
C PHE A 404 6.16 12.16 -6.11
N VAL A 405 7.12 11.42 -5.53
CA VAL A 405 7.05 9.96 -5.35
C VAL A 405 7.27 9.59 -3.89
N HIS A 406 6.24 9.00 -3.27
CA HIS A 406 6.26 8.51 -1.89
C HIS A 406 5.95 7.00 -1.85
N PRO A 407 6.94 6.11 -2.00
CA PRO A 407 6.70 4.67 -1.96
C PRO A 407 6.37 4.14 -0.57
N TYR A 408 5.67 3.01 -0.53
CA TYR A 408 5.32 2.24 0.66
C TYR A 408 5.67 0.76 0.48
N THR A 409 5.78 -0.08 1.50
CA THR A 409 5.95 0.21 2.90
C THR A 409 7.33 -0.23 3.32
N PHE A 410 8.04 0.61 4.05
CA PHE A 410 9.38 0.31 4.56
C PHE A 410 9.28 -0.26 5.97
N ARG A 411 9.82 -1.46 6.13
CA ARG A 411 9.79 -2.24 7.36
C ARG A 411 11.22 -2.63 7.74
N SER A 412 11.53 -2.65 9.03
CA SER A 412 12.91 -2.88 9.50
C SER A 412 13.13 -4.31 9.99
N GLU A 413 12.11 -5.15 10.01
CA GLU A 413 12.26 -6.57 10.36
C GLU A 413 13.09 -7.28 9.28
N PRO A 414 14.12 -8.09 9.66
CA PRO A 414 15.01 -8.75 8.69
C PRO A 414 14.26 -9.57 7.62
N ARG A 415 13.16 -10.25 7.99
CA ARG A 415 12.33 -11.03 7.06
C ARG A 415 11.63 -10.20 5.99
N ARG A 416 11.60 -8.87 6.15
CA ARG A 416 10.98 -7.91 5.21
C ARG A 416 11.99 -7.24 4.29
N LEU A 417 13.26 -7.67 4.35
CA LEU A 417 14.35 -7.08 3.62
C LEU A 417 14.88 -8.06 2.57
N LEU A 418 15.18 -7.55 1.36
CA LEU A 418 15.81 -8.35 0.32
C LEU A 418 17.18 -8.85 0.79
N SER A 419 17.63 -9.99 0.25
CA SER A 419 18.93 -10.59 0.56
C SER A 419 20.11 -9.62 0.40
N ASP A 420 20.02 -8.71 -0.56
CA ASP A 420 21.02 -7.67 -0.85
C ASP A 420 21.30 -6.76 0.34
N TYR A 421 20.32 -6.56 1.21
CA TYR A 421 20.45 -5.67 2.37
C TYR A 421 21.03 -6.38 3.60
N GLN A 422 21.21 -7.71 3.57
CA GLN A 422 21.83 -8.52 4.62
C GLN A 422 21.27 -8.24 6.03
N GLY A 423 19.95 -7.98 6.10
CA GLY A 423 19.27 -7.67 7.34
C GLY A 423 19.47 -6.23 7.87
N ASP A 424 20.15 -5.36 7.10
CA ASP A 424 20.30 -3.94 7.46
C ASP A 424 19.20 -3.09 6.80
N PRO A 425 18.17 -2.64 7.54
CA PRO A 425 17.12 -1.81 7.00
C PRO A 425 17.62 -0.44 6.51
N LYS A 426 18.72 0.07 7.09
CA LYS A 426 19.29 1.35 6.67
C LYS A 426 19.81 1.31 5.24
N ALA A 427 20.29 0.15 4.79
CA ALA A 427 20.73 -0.04 3.40
C ALA A 427 19.57 0.15 2.43
N GLU A 428 18.37 -0.38 2.74
CA GLU A 428 17.17 -0.18 1.93
C GLU A 428 16.78 1.30 1.89
N TYR A 429 16.62 1.98 3.04
CA TYR A 429 16.26 3.40 3.08
C TYR A 429 17.25 4.27 2.30
N ARG A 430 18.55 4.04 2.48
CA ARG A 430 19.60 4.79 1.78
C ARG A 430 19.48 4.63 0.27
N ARG A 431 19.24 3.40 -0.21
CA ARG A 431 19.10 3.11 -1.63
C ARG A 431 17.92 3.85 -2.26
N PHE A 432 16.76 3.86 -1.61
CA PHE A 432 15.58 4.57 -2.12
C PHE A 432 15.76 6.09 -2.08
N PHE A 433 16.33 6.65 -1.02
CA PHE A 433 16.63 8.09 -0.97
C PHE A 433 17.61 8.50 -2.07
N GLN A 434 18.61 7.68 -2.38
CA GLN A 434 19.55 7.95 -3.48
C GLN A 434 18.88 7.90 -4.87
N LEU A 435 17.80 7.17 -5.04
CA LEU A 435 17.02 7.14 -6.27
C LEU A 435 16.15 8.40 -6.47
N GLY A 436 16.04 9.24 -5.44
CA GLY A 436 15.33 10.51 -5.51
C GLY A 436 13.86 10.45 -5.10
N VAL A 437 13.43 9.42 -4.36
CA VAL A 437 12.08 9.45 -3.80
C VAL A 437 11.92 10.67 -2.88
N ASP A 438 10.77 11.34 -2.97
CA ASP A 438 10.51 12.60 -2.26
C ASP A 438 10.10 12.40 -0.80
N GLY A 439 9.83 11.17 -0.42
CA GLY A 439 9.51 10.70 0.91
C GLY A 439 9.22 9.21 0.86
N LEU A 440 8.97 8.58 2.01
CA LEU A 440 8.60 7.17 2.07
C LEU A 440 7.79 6.84 3.33
N PHE A 441 6.88 5.86 3.21
CA PHE A 441 6.07 5.37 4.31
C PHE A 441 6.83 4.31 5.11
N SER A 442 7.06 4.56 6.40
CA SER A 442 7.83 3.68 7.26
C SER A 442 7.06 3.29 8.53
N ASP A 443 7.07 1.99 8.85
CA ASP A 443 6.62 1.47 10.15
C ASP A 443 7.60 1.81 11.27
N PHE A 444 8.86 2.18 10.92
CA PHE A 444 9.96 2.53 11.81
C PHE A 444 10.52 3.92 11.47
N PRO A 445 9.76 5.00 11.74
CA PRO A 445 10.13 6.34 11.30
C PRO A 445 11.44 6.87 11.89
N ASP A 446 11.86 6.38 13.04
CA ASP A 446 13.18 6.69 13.65
C ASP A 446 14.34 6.19 12.78
N VAL A 447 14.26 4.96 12.24
CA VAL A 447 15.27 4.39 11.34
C VAL A 447 15.34 5.19 10.04
N ALA A 448 14.17 5.47 9.42
CA ALA A 448 14.09 6.29 8.21
C ALA A 448 14.67 7.69 8.45
N ARG A 449 14.34 8.32 9.59
CA ARG A 449 14.83 9.64 9.99
C ARG A 449 16.35 9.65 10.18
N GLN A 450 16.88 8.63 10.85
CA GLN A 450 18.32 8.50 11.04
C GLN A 450 19.06 8.47 9.71
N VAL A 451 18.65 7.60 8.78
CA VAL A 451 19.30 7.48 7.45
C VAL A 451 19.19 8.76 6.64
N ARG A 452 18.02 9.40 6.67
CA ARG A 452 17.81 10.67 5.96
C ARG A 452 18.78 11.77 6.43
N ASP A 453 19.07 11.81 7.72
CA ASP A 453 19.85 12.90 8.32
C ASP A 453 21.35 12.58 8.39
N GLU A 454 21.80 11.31 8.09
CA GLU A 454 23.21 10.95 7.86
C GLU A 454 23.80 11.72 6.68
#